data_0da969e37bebf88dc1636e6e46e0d1f8
#
_entry.id   0da969e37bebf88dc1636e6e46e0d1f8
#
_cell.length_a   1.000
_cell.length_b   1.000
_cell.length_c   1.000
_cell.angle_alpha   90.00
_cell.angle_beta   90.00
_cell.angle_gamma   90.00
#
_symmetry.space_group_name_H-M   'P 1'
#
loop_
_entity.id
_entity.type
_entity.pdbx_description
1 polymer ?
#
loop_
_entity_poly.entity_id
_entity_poly.type
_entity_poly.pdbx_seq_one_letter_code
_entity_poly.pdbx_strand_id
1 'polypeptide(L)'
;MIRSVKTAVLGAVMAVAVAGIAGAQTTNPPVTKREVRDLRRDHRDLVSDRHDVRTDGRDLRADKRDVRQDVKSGQFKDARQDLRDVRHDRRDIVGDKRDTRADKRDIRQDRRRIANP
;
A
#
# COMPACT_ATOMS: atom_id res chain seq x y z
N MET A 1 -70.26 51.98 25.67
CA MET A 1 -69.82 50.79 26.40
C MET A 1 -68.69 50.17 25.59
N ILE A 2 -67.43 50.43 25.96
CA ILE A 2 -66.28 49.92 25.24
C ILE A 2 -65.52 49.06 26.24
N ARG A 3 -65.47 47.77 26.00
CA ARG A 3 -64.67 46.78 26.82
C ARG A 3 -63.32 46.71 26.31
N SER A 4 -62.39 47.14 27.16
CA SER A 4 -60.90 47.04 26.93
C SER A 4 -60.45 45.63 27.13
N VAL A 5 -59.91 44.98 26.10
CA VAL A 5 -59.28 43.64 26.16
C VAL A 5 -57.78 43.83 26.36
N LYS A 6 -57.32 43.49 27.54
CA LYS A 6 -55.84 43.47 27.83
C LYS A 6 -55.23 42.17 27.32
N THR A 7 -54.47 42.25 26.26
CA THR A 7 -53.73 41.09 25.71
C THR A 7 -52.40 40.96 26.47
N ALA A 8 -52.28 39.93 27.25
CA ALA A 8 -50.99 39.55 27.88
C ALA A 8 -50.08 38.83 26.87
N VAL A 9 -49.00 39.47 26.56
CA VAL A 9 -47.94 38.84 25.73
C VAL A 9 -47.03 38.02 26.64
N LEU A 10 -47.12 36.70 26.55
CA LEU A 10 -46.23 35.78 27.23
C LEU A 10 -44.97 35.66 26.35
N GLY A 11 -43.85 36.24 26.80
CA GLY A 11 -42.56 36.07 26.17
C GLY A 11 -41.98 34.68 26.49
N ALA A 12 -41.98 33.80 25.51
CA ALA A 12 -41.26 32.53 25.61
C ALA A 12 -39.77 32.78 25.31
N VAL A 13 -38.94 32.72 26.33
CA VAL A 13 -37.47 32.72 26.19
C VAL A 13 -37.07 31.30 25.74
N MET A 14 -36.76 31.14 24.47
CA MET A 14 -36.11 29.94 23.94
C MET A 14 -34.67 29.95 24.35
N ALA A 15 -34.27 29.14 25.34
CA ALA A 15 -32.91 28.81 25.64
C ALA A 15 -32.38 27.86 24.54
N VAL A 16 -31.61 28.38 23.61
CA VAL A 16 -30.88 27.56 22.65
C VAL A 16 -29.72 26.92 23.40
N ALA A 17 -29.87 25.68 23.79
CA ALA A 17 -28.76 24.84 24.26
C ALA A 17 -27.86 24.55 23.06
N VAL A 18 -26.72 25.26 22.97
CA VAL A 18 -25.63 24.90 22.07
C VAL A 18 -25.01 23.63 22.65
N ALA A 19 -25.49 22.49 22.15
CA ALA A 19 -24.81 21.21 22.36
C ALA A 19 -23.45 21.34 21.66
N GLY A 20 -22.42 21.58 22.46
CA GLY A 20 -21.03 21.52 21.99
C GLY A 20 -20.81 20.14 21.38
N ILE A 21 -20.63 20.09 20.07
CA ILE A 21 -20.10 18.93 19.40
C ILE A 21 -18.66 18.80 19.92
N ALA A 22 -18.47 17.98 20.96
CA ALA A 22 -17.17 17.49 21.34
C ALA A 22 -16.69 16.68 20.16
N GLY A 23 -15.98 17.32 19.25
CA GLY A 23 -15.27 16.66 18.17
C GLY A 23 -14.38 15.62 18.84
N ALA A 24 -14.68 14.36 18.64
CA ALA A 24 -13.79 13.27 19.01
C ALA A 24 -12.51 13.53 18.23
N GLN A 25 -11.54 14.20 18.86
CA GLN A 25 -10.19 14.25 18.36
C GLN A 25 -9.70 12.82 18.40
N THR A 26 -9.71 12.16 17.25
CA THR A 26 -9.02 10.89 17.06
C THR A 26 -7.52 11.20 17.21
N THR A 27 -7.07 11.25 18.45
CA THR A 27 -5.65 11.34 18.75
C THR A 27 -5.03 10.02 18.28
N ASN A 28 -4.43 10.04 17.10
CA ASN A 28 -3.62 8.93 16.67
C ASN A 28 -2.56 8.66 17.75
N PRO A 29 -2.33 7.39 18.12
CA PRO A 29 -1.35 7.09 19.14
C PRO A 29 0.03 7.60 18.69
N PRO A 30 0.87 8.08 19.62
CA PRO A 30 2.19 8.61 19.28
C PRO A 30 3.03 7.55 18.58
N VAL A 31 3.75 7.98 17.55
CA VAL A 31 4.63 7.11 16.74
C VAL A 31 5.68 6.46 17.64
N THR A 32 5.72 5.16 17.63
CA THR A 32 6.64 4.38 18.46
C THR A 32 8.00 4.19 17.79
N LYS A 33 9.05 4.03 18.59
CA LYS A 33 10.39 3.64 18.10
C LYS A 33 10.37 2.33 17.31
N ARG A 34 9.39 1.46 17.58
CA ARG A 34 9.19 0.20 16.90
C ARG A 34 8.72 0.44 15.46
N GLU A 35 7.68 1.23 15.27
CA GLU A 35 7.15 1.57 13.94
C GLU A 35 8.22 2.21 13.03
N VAL A 36 9.06 3.08 13.59
CA VAL A 36 10.18 3.66 12.83
C VAL A 36 11.22 2.61 12.43
N ARG A 37 11.47 1.62 13.30
CA ARG A 37 12.40 0.52 12.97
C ARG A 37 11.83 -0.41 11.91
N ASP A 38 10.55 -0.72 12.02
CA ASP A 38 9.85 -1.58 11.07
C ASP A 38 9.85 -0.91 9.69
N LEU A 39 9.50 0.37 9.59
CA LEU A 39 9.60 1.13 8.33
C LEU A 39 11.00 1.12 7.71
N ARG A 40 12.07 1.20 8.53
CA ARG A 40 13.45 1.11 8.03
C ARG A 40 13.81 -0.29 7.53
N ARG A 41 13.23 -1.32 8.13
CA ARG A 41 13.39 -2.70 7.71
C ARG A 41 12.71 -2.91 6.37
N ASP A 42 11.44 -2.57 6.26
CA ASP A 42 10.63 -2.69 5.04
C ASP A 42 11.27 -1.95 3.86
N HIS A 43 11.87 -0.78 4.16
CA HIS A 43 12.60 -0.05 3.11
C HIS A 43 13.85 -0.79 2.62
N ARG A 44 14.56 -1.51 3.50
CA ARG A 44 15.73 -2.32 3.11
C ARG A 44 15.29 -3.53 2.32
N ASP A 45 14.24 -4.19 2.77
CA ASP A 45 13.68 -5.37 2.13
C ASP A 45 13.21 -5.01 0.71
N LEU A 46 12.50 -3.88 0.55
CA LEU A 46 12.13 -3.34 -0.76
C LEU A 46 13.33 -3.06 -1.69
N VAL A 47 14.47 -2.65 -1.15
CA VAL A 47 15.70 -2.42 -1.96
C VAL A 47 16.29 -3.76 -2.40
N SER A 48 16.30 -4.77 -1.53
CA SER A 48 16.71 -6.14 -1.84
C SER A 48 15.86 -6.72 -2.95
N ASP A 49 14.53 -6.72 -2.78
CA ASP A 49 13.58 -7.28 -3.74
C ASP A 49 13.74 -6.66 -5.14
N ARG A 50 14.00 -5.36 -5.19
CA ARG A 50 14.28 -4.70 -6.47
C ARG A 50 15.57 -5.16 -7.13
N HIS A 51 16.56 -5.49 -6.32
CA HIS A 51 17.81 -6.03 -6.82
C HIS A 51 17.56 -7.44 -7.38
N ASP A 52 16.82 -8.26 -6.63
CA ASP A 52 16.51 -9.63 -6.99
C ASP A 52 15.70 -9.69 -8.30
N VAL A 53 14.62 -8.90 -8.41
CA VAL A 53 13.86 -8.75 -9.68
C VAL A 53 14.75 -8.34 -10.87
N ARG A 54 15.80 -7.55 -10.65
CA ARG A 54 16.73 -7.17 -11.74
C ARG A 54 17.68 -8.31 -12.12
N THR A 55 18.14 -9.06 -11.13
CA THR A 55 19.00 -10.21 -11.33
C THR A 55 18.25 -11.29 -12.08
N ASP A 56 17.08 -11.69 -11.59
CA ASP A 56 16.21 -12.68 -12.24
C ASP A 56 15.84 -12.27 -13.66
N GLY A 57 15.63 -10.97 -13.87
CA GLY A 57 15.40 -10.46 -15.22
C GLY A 57 16.59 -10.54 -16.16
N ARG A 58 17.83 -10.63 -15.64
CA ARG A 58 19.04 -10.89 -16.44
C ARG A 58 19.18 -12.38 -16.74
N ASP A 59 18.93 -13.20 -15.72
CA ASP A 59 19.03 -14.65 -15.80
C ASP A 59 17.98 -15.18 -16.79
N LEU A 60 16.75 -14.74 -16.69
CA LEU A 60 15.70 -15.03 -17.67
C LEU A 60 16.08 -14.67 -19.12
N ARG A 61 16.91 -13.64 -19.32
CA ARG A 61 17.41 -13.30 -20.67
C ARG A 61 18.54 -14.22 -21.13
N ALA A 62 19.35 -14.71 -20.18
CA ALA A 62 20.38 -15.70 -20.45
C ALA A 62 19.73 -17.01 -20.88
N ASP A 63 18.83 -17.54 -20.07
CA ASP A 63 18.08 -18.77 -20.35
C ASP A 63 17.37 -18.76 -21.71
N LYS A 64 16.76 -17.63 -22.04
CA LYS A 64 16.16 -17.46 -23.37
C LYS A 64 17.17 -17.50 -24.51
N ARG A 65 18.43 -17.10 -24.27
CA ARG A 65 19.48 -17.24 -25.29
C ARG A 65 19.91 -18.70 -25.42
N ASP A 66 20.01 -19.39 -24.29
CA ASP A 66 20.41 -20.78 -24.21
C ASP A 66 19.37 -21.68 -24.90
N VAL A 67 18.08 -21.49 -24.62
CA VAL A 67 16.98 -22.14 -25.40
C VAL A 67 17.15 -21.94 -26.90
N ARG A 68 17.48 -20.74 -27.35
CA ARG A 68 17.65 -20.48 -28.81
C ARG A 68 18.87 -21.19 -29.39
N GLN A 69 19.92 -21.29 -28.58
CA GLN A 69 21.16 -21.96 -28.98
C GLN A 69 20.91 -23.47 -29.08
N ASP A 70 20.24 -24.06 -28.10
CA ASP A 70 19.91 -25.47 -28.06
C ASP A 70 19.01 -25.90 -29.23
N VAL A 71 18.02 -25.06 -29.54
CA VAL A 71 17.18 -25.28 -30.71
C VAL A 71 18.02 -25.26 -32.00
N LYS A 72 18.99 -24.31 -32.13
CA LYS A 72 19.86 -24.21 -33.29
C LYS A 72 20.84 -25.39 -33.42
N SER A 73 21.29 -25.92 -32.28
CA SER A 73 22.19 -27.09 -32.24
C SER A 73 21.47 -28.43 -32.30
N GLY A 74 20.13 -28.45 -32.34
CA GLY A 74 19.33 -29.68 -32.40
C GLY A 74 19.15 -30.33 -31.03
N GLN A 75 19.52 -29.67 -29.93
CA GLN A 75 19.37 -30.19 -28.56
C GLN A 75 17.95 -29.94 -28.03
N PHE A 76 16.98 -30.48 -28.73
CA PHE A 76 15.56 -30.23 -28.46
C PHE A 76 15.08 -30.70 -27.08
N LYS A 77 15.75 -31.66 -26.47
CA LYS A 77 15.41 -32.12 -25.12
C LYS A 77 15.76 -31.09 -24.08
N ASP A 78 16.95 -30.53 -24.18
CA ASP A 78 17.48 -29.52 -23.27
C ASP A 78 16.70 -28.19 -23.44
N ALA A 79 16.51 -27.75 -24.68
CA ALA A 79 15.64 -26.62 -24.99
C ALA A 79 14.23 -26.70 -24.42
N ARG A 80 13.64 -27.92 -24.31
CA ARG A 80 12.31 -28.09 -23.67
C ARG A 80 12.37 -27.96 -22.16
N GLN A 81 13.48 -28.37 -21.55
CA GLN A 81 13.68 -28.21 -20.12
C GLN A 81 13.85 -26.73 -19.80
N ASP A 82 14.77 -26.05 -20.47
CA ASP A 82 15.03 -24.62 -20.29
C ASP A 82 13.79 -23.74 -20.52
N LEU A 83 12.95 -24.15 -21.50
CA LEU A 83 11.66 -23.48 -21.70
C LEU A 83 10.70 -23.62 -20.52
N ARG A 84 10.78 -24.67 -19.73
CA ARG A 84 9.98 -24.82 -18.51
C ARG A 84 10.51 -23.91 -17.43
N ASP A 85 11.83 -23.85 -17.29
CA ASP A 85 12.52 -23.01 -16.32
C ASP A 85 12.27 -21.52 -16.62
N VAL A 86 12.41 -21.09 -17.87
CA VAL A 86 12.01 -19.76 -18.35
C VAL A 86 10.56 -19.39 -18.01
N ARG A 87 9.63 -20.36 -18.06
CA ARG A 87 8.23 -20.12 -17.71
C ARG A 87 8.03 -19.99 -16.21
N HIS A 88 8.77 -20.73 -15.43
CA HIS A 88 8.77 -20.66 -13.97
C HIS A 88 9.29 -19.30 -13.52
N ASP A 89 10.50 -18.95 -13.90
CA ASP A 89 11.14 -17.68 -13.56
C ASP A 89 10.32 -16.46 -13.96
N ARG A 90 9.68 -16.54 -15.12
CA ARG A 90 8.76 -15.47 -15.53
C ARG A 90 7.57 -15.30 -14.58
N ARG A 91 7.05 -16.39 -14.00
CA ARG A 91 5.95 -16.30 -13.03
C ARG A 91 6.44 -15.71 -11.72
N ASP A 92 7.62 -16.12 -11.28
CA ASP A 92 8.22 -15.65 -10.04
C ASP A 92 8.52 -14.14 -10.13
N ILE A 93 9.16 -13.68 -11.20
CA ILE A 93 9.35 -12.24 -11.46
C ILE A 93 8.02 -11.45 -11.45
N VAL A 94 6.94 -12.03 -11.93
CA VAL A 94 5.62 -11.37 -11.90
C VAL A 94 5.07 -11.32 -10.48
N GLY A 95 5.29 -12.36 -9.67
CA GLY A 95 4.98 -12.40 -8.24
C GLY A 95 5.72 -11.30 -7.50
N ASP A 96 7.05 -11.31 -7.56
CA ASP A 96 7.94 -10.36 -6.90
C ASP A 96 7.63 -8.90 -7.24
N LYS A 97 7.27 -8.64 -8.50
CA LYS A 97 6.82 -7.29 -8.90
C LYS A 97 5.50 -6.89 -8.28
N ARG A 98 4.60 -7.83 -7.98
CA ARG A 98 3.35 -7.54 -7.26
C ARG A 98 3.65 -7.22 -5.81
N ASP A 99 4.50 -8.04 -5.18
CA ASP A 99 4.88 -7.89 -3.78
C ASP A 99 5.64 -6.57 -3.58
N THR A 100 6.63 -6.27 -4.41
CA THR A 100 7.31 -4.97 -4.44
C THR A 100 6.34 -3.77 -4.58
N ARG A 101 5.21 -3.94 -5.29
CA ARG A 101 4.19 -2.86 -5.40
C ARG A 101 3.33 -2.77 -4.16
N ALA A 102 3.05 -3.88 -3.48
CA ALA A 102 2.34 -3.91 -2.22
C ALA A 102 3.18 -3.21 -1.15
N ASP A 103 4.43 -3.62 -0.97
CA ASP A 103 5.37 -3.03 -0.02
C ASP A 103 5.53 -1.51 -0.19
N LYS A 104 5.60 -1.06 -1.44
CA LYS A 104 5.63 0.39 -1.71
C LYS A 104 4.37 1.12 -1.25
N ARG A 105 3.21 0.48 -1.31
CA ARG A 105 1.96 1.07 -0.83
C ARG A 105 1.98 1.14 0.69
N ASP A 106 2.39 0.06 1.33
CA ASP A 106 2.43 -0.06 2.78
C ASP A 106 3.43 0.93 3.39
N ILE A 107 4.65 1.00 2.85
CA ILE A 107 5.64 2.02 3.22
C ILE A 107 5.09 3.45 3.06
N ARG A 108 4.31 3.74 2.02
CA ARG A 108 3.72 5.07 1.85
C ARG A 108 2.63 5.35 2.89
N GLN A 109 1.85 4.35 3.24
CA GLN A 109 0.82 4.45 4.26
C GLN A 109 1.45 4.71 5.63
N ASP A 110 2.47 3.93 6.00
CA ASP A 110 3.20 4.07 7.25
C ASP A 110 3.89 5.43 7.37
N ARG A 111 4.52 5.89 6.29
CA ARG A 111 5.10 7.24 6.25
C ARG A 111 4.05 8.33 6.50
N ARG A 112 2.86 8.21 5.92
CA ARG A 112 1.76 9.17 6.15
C ARG A 112 1.28 9.12 7.59
N ARG A 113 1.14 7.94 8.16
CA ARG A 113 0.76 7.75 9.56
C ARG A 113 1.79 8.35 10.52
N ILE A 114 3.07 8.15 10.24
CA ILE A 114 4.17 8.71 11.03
C ILE A 114 4.25 10.23 10.91
N ALA A 115 3.96 10.79 9.73
CA ALA A 115 4.03 12.23 9.49
C ALA A 115 2.81 13.00 10.04
N ASN A 116 1.67 12.31 10.22
CA ASN A 116 0.42 12.89 10.73
C ASN A 116 -0.10 12.02 11.89
N PRO A 117 0.55 12.07 13.05
CA PRO A 117 0.18 11.30 14.23
C PRO A 117 -1.14 11.75 14.87
#